data_92cec760ae663548b490d7d38b4c9cf3
#
_entry.id   92cec760ae663548b490d7d38b4c9cf3
#
_cell.length_a   1.000
_cell.length_b   1.000
_cell.length_c   1.000
_cell.angle_alpha   90.00
_cell.angle_beta   90.00
_cell.angle_gamma   90.00
#
_symmetry.space_group_name_H-M   'P 1'
#
loop_
_entity.id
_entity.type
_entity.pdbx_description
1 polymer ?
#
loop_
_entity_poly.entity_id
_entity_poly.type
_entity_poly.pdbx_seq_one_letter_code
_entity_poly.pdbx_strand_id
1 'polypeptide(L)'
;MKKTENIKVNYYFDEAGDPNILGRKGVNLIEKGLASKVFMVGYFESKNPKELSKTLENLRQEIINDDYYKEIPSIKKTAKMFHATDDCQEVREKVFRLLKKSDFTFYCIVARKKEDLFRKKFDVQAADYVLWTIQRAYQNGDFRYYNYIKEKIALVHDIFDFVKYPKNYYTPKNPLEAKKIDPV
;
A
#
# COMPACT_ATOMS: atom_id res chain seq x y z
N MET A 1 -13.24 -15.70 34.45
CA MET A 1 -13.38 -15.20 33.08
C MET A 1 -12.14 -14.36 32.77
N LYS A 2 -11.25 -14.85 31.88
CA LYS A 2 -10.08 -14.08 31.42
C LYS A 2 -10.62 -12.97 30.50
N LYS A 3 -10.40 -11.70 30.87
CA LYS A 3 -10.59 -10.57 29.95
C LYS A 3 -9.69 -10.81 28.73
N THR A 4 -10.29 -11.03 27.59
CA THR A 4 -9.58 -10.95 26.31
C THR A 4 -9.18 -9.49 26.13
N GLU A 5 -7.90 -9.17 26.37
CA GLU A 5 -7.35 -7.87 25.99
C GLU A 5 -7.56 -7.72 24.48
N ASN A 6 -8.29 -6.69 24.09
CA ASN A 6 -8.39 -6.28 22.69
C ASN A 6 -7.03 -5.76 22.26
N ILE A 7 -6.22 -6.62 21.66
CA ILE A 7 -4.92 -6.23 21.09
C ILE A 7 -5.23 -5.32 19.91
N LYS A 8 -4.94 -4.03 20.05
CA LYS A 8 -5.06 -3.05 18.97
C LYS A 8 -3.96 -3.31 17.96
N VAL A 9 -4.34 -3.74 16.77
CA VAL A 9 -3.44 -3.88 15.63
C VAL A 9 -3.39 -2.56 14.87
N ASN A 10 -2.21 -2.13 14.43
CA ASN A 10 -2.03 -0.91 13.65
C ASN A 10 -1.55 -1.30 12.24
N TYR A 11 -2.09 -0.61 11.24
CA TYR A 11 -1.82 -0.84 9.82
C TYR A 11 -1.18 0.39 9.21
N TYR A 12 -0.13 0.19 8.44
CA TYR A 12 0.61 1.26 7.76
C TYR A 12 0.75 0.89 6.30
N PHE A 13 0.33 1.79 5.42
CA PHE A 13 0.27 1.55 3.97
C PHE A 13 1.34 2.34 3.27
N ASP A 14 1.86 1.74 2.18
CA ASP A 14 2.79 2.40 1.28
C ASP A 14 2.67 1.79 -0.11
N GLU A 15 3.10 2.54 -1.13
CA GLU A 15 3.18 2.08 -2.50
C GLU A 15 4.62 2.11 -3.02
N ALA A 16 4.89 1.29 -4.02
CA ALA A 16 6.17 1.28 -4.71
C ALA A 16 5.99 1.13 -6.21
N GLY A 17 6.78 1.89 -6.95
CA GLY A 17 6.72 1.98 -8.40
C GLY A 17 5.77 3.08 -8.88
N ASP A 18 5.86 3.40 -10.17
CA ASP A 18 5.01 4.41 -10.80
C ASP A 18 3.66 3.78 -11.19
N PRO A 19 2.50 4.32 -10.81
CA PRO A 19 1.20 3.80 -11.23
C PRO A 19 0.94 4.00 -12.74
N ASN A 20 1.60 4.98 -13.37
CA ASN A 20 1.38 5.30 -14.77
C ASN A 20 2.01 4.26 -15.70
N ILE A 21 1.30 3.95 -16.79
CA ILE A 21 1.75 3.08 -17.88
C ILE A 21 1.94 3.91 -19.13
N LEU A 22 0.99 4.81 -19.38
CA LEU A 22 0.97 5.69 -20.52
C LEU A 22 1.20 7.13 -20.09
N GLY A 23 2.11 7.80 -20.77
CA GLY A 23 2.32 9.24 -20.66
C GLY A 23 1.41 10.05 -21.56
N ARG A 24 1.70 11.35 -21.69
CA ARG A 24 0.97 12.25 -22.59
C ARG A 24 0.98 11.69 -24.02
N LYS A 25 -0.15 11.83 -24.72
CA LYS A 25 -0.37 11.34 -26.10
C LYS A 25 -0.24 9.81 -26.25
N GLY A 26 -0.44 9.04 -25.17
CA GLY A 26 -0.42 7.58 -25.23
C GLY A 26 0.99 6.97 -25.37
N VAL A 27 2.02 7.72 -25.00
CA VAL A 27 3.41 7.23 -25.03
C VAL A 27 3.57 6.14 -23.97
N ASN A 28 4.08 4.96 -24.38
CA ASN A 28 4.40 3.87 -23.43
C ASN A 28 5.63 4.24 -22.60
N LEU A 29 5.39 4.55 -21.31
CA LEU A 29 6.45 4.96 -20.39
C LEU A 29 7.36 3.80 -19.98
N ILE A 30 6.85 2.56 -20.05
CA ILE A 30 7.62 1.37 -19.68
C ILE A 30 8.66 1.06 -20.73
N GLU A 31 8.27 1.06 -22.02
CA GLU A 31 9.19 0.86 -23.14
C GLU A 31 10.31 1.90 -23.17
N LYS A 32 9.99 3.15 -22.77
CA LYS A 32 10.97 4.23 -22.69
C LYS A 32 11.81 4.20 -21.42
N GLY A 33 11.60 3.26 -20.51
CA GLY A 33 12.33 3.21 -19.25
C GLY A 33 11.99 4.37 -18.28
N LEU A 34 10.87 5.08 -18.51
CA LEU A 34 10.44 6.23 -17.73
C LEU A 34 9.47 5.85 -16.60
N ALA A 35 8.99 4.62 -16.57
CA ALA A 35 8.15 4.10 -15.49
C ALA A 35 8.60 2.70 -15.08
N SER A 36 8.35 2.33 -13.83
CA SER A 36 8.65 1.00 -13.31
C SER A 36 7.82 -0.07 -14.01
N LYS A 37 8.37 -1.29 -14.15
CA LYS A 37 7.69 -2.46 -14.73
C LYS A 37 6.63 -3.06 -13.80
N VAL A 38 6.62 -2.64 -12.55
CA VAL A 38 5.67 -3.08 -11.53
C VAL A 38 5.15 -1.88 -10.77
N PHE A 39 3.91 -1.99 -10.29
CA PHE A 39 3.34 -1.12 -9.27
C PHE A 39 2.89 -2.01 -8.12
N MET A 40 3.18 -1.61 -6.91
CA MET A 40 2.86 -2.40 -5.72
C MET A 40 2.18 -1.51 -4.70
N VAL A 41 1.22 -2.08 -3.99
CA VAL A 41 0.64 -1.50 -2.78
C VAL A 41 0.77 -2.54 -1.69
N GLY A 42 1.28 -2.13 -0.55
CA GLY A 42 1.45 -3.01 0.59
C GLY A 42 1.01 -2.39 1.89
N TYR A 43 0.76 -3.23 2.88
CA TYR A 43 0.57 -2.77 4.23
C TYR A 43 1.36 -3.61 5.22
N PHE A 44 1.77 -2.93 6.23
CA PHE A 44 2.53 -3.41 7.37
C PHE A 44 1.60 -3.46 8.58
N GLU A 45 1.54 -4.60 9.22
CA GLU A 45 0.74 -4.86 10.41
C GLU A 45 1.66 -5.08 11.62
N SER A 46 1.47 -4.31 12.69
CA SER A 46 2.25 -4.48 13.93
C SER A 46 1.39 -4.32 15.17
N LYS A 47 1.63 -5.18 16.14
CA LYS A 47 1.04 -5.09 17.48
C LYS A 47 1.74 -4.05 18.36
N ASN A 48 3.01 -3.75 18.07
CA ASN A 48 3.86 -2.88 18.88
C ASN A 48 4.58 -1.81 18.05
N PRO A 49 3.84 -0.96 17.31
CA PRO A 49 4.45 0.01 16.38
C PRO A 49 5.33 1.05 17.09
N LYS A 50 4.99 1.42 18.33
CA LYS A 50 5.78 2.40 19.10
C LYS A 50 7.17 1.86 19.44
N GLU A 51 7.28 0.58 19.76
CA GLU A 51 8.56 -0.08 20.04
C GLU A 51 9.41 -0.15 18.78
N LEU A 52 8.81 -0.56 17.66
CA LEU A 52 9.50 -0.60 16.38
C LEU A 52 9.99 0.79 15.97
N SER A 53 9.12 1.82 16.04
CA SER A 53 9.52 3.21 15.76
C SER A 53 10.69 3.68 16.64
N LYS A 54 10.63 3.38 17.93
CA LYS A 54 11.71 3.71 18.87
C LYS A 54 13.02 3.00 18.51
N THR A 55 12.93 1.73 18.15
CA THR A 55 14.12 0.93 17.80
C THR A 55 14.75 1.40 16.49
N LEU A 56 13.91 1.77 15.49
CA LEU A 56 14.38 2.38 14.25
C LEU A 56 15.03 3.74 14.51
N GLU A 57 14.43 4.56 15.38
CA GLU A 57 15.01 5.86 15.74
C GLU A 57 16.35 5.71 16.45
N ASN A 58 16.46 4.78 17.40
CA ASN A 58 17.73 4.49 18.08
C ASN A 58 18.82 4.06 17.08
N LEU A 59 18.48 3.16 16.13
CA LEU A 59 19.40 2.76 15.08
C LEU A 59 19.81 3.96 14.21
N ARG A 60 18.87 4.86 13.88
CA ARG A 60 19.18 6.06 13.12
C ARG A 60 20.16 6.97 13.85
N GLN A 61 19.93 7.19 15.16
CA GLN A 61 20.84 7.98 16.00
C GLN A 61 22.23 7.32 16.11
N GLU A 62 22.30 6.00 16.24
CA GLU A 62 23.58 5.27 16.21
C GLU A 62 24.34 5.56 14.91
N ILE A 63 23.67 5.43 13.75
CA ILE A 63 24.28 5.62 12.45
C ILE A 63 24.79 7.06 12.25
N ILE A 64 23.98 8.08 12.57
CA ILE A 64 24.38 9.47 12.33
C ILE A 64 25.48 9.96 13.29
N ASN A 65 25.65 9.31 14.43
CA ASN A 65 26.69 9.64 15.39
C ASN A 65 28.01 8.86 15.16
N ASP A 66 27.98 7.86 14.31
CA ASP A 66 29.16 7.05 13.96
C ASP A 66 29.99 7.78 12.89
N ASP A 67 31.25 8.04 13.19
CA ASP A 67 32.18 8.78 12.31
C ASP A 67 32.35 8.12 10.94
N TYR A 68 32.20 6.78 10.85
CA TYR A 68 32.27 6.07 9.59
C TYR A 68 31.24 6.56 8.56
N TYR A 69 30.02 6.91 9.02
CA TYR A 69 28.95 7.33 8.12
C TYR A 69 28.97 8.82 7.75
N LYS A 70 29.70 9.67 8.51
CA LYS A 70 29.70 11.13 8.32
C LYS A 70 30.16 11.56 6.94
N GLU A 71 31.10 10.83 6.35
CA GLU A 71 31.66 11.10 5.02
C GLU A 71 30.74 10.61 3.87
N ILE A 72 29.68 9.84 4.17
CA ILE A 72 28.79 9.28 3.15
C ILE A 72 27.74 10.32 2.74
N PRO A 73 27.68 10.72 1.46
CA PRO A 73 26.78 11.82 1.04
C PRO A 73 25.29 11.58 1.36
N SER A 74 24.84 10.31 1.34
CA SER A 74 23.44 9.96 1.62
C SER A 74 23.06 10.10 3.09
N ILE A 75 24.04 10.21 4.02
CA ILE A 75 23.77 10.30 5.46
C ILE A 75 22.88 11.48 5.84
N LYS A 76 22.96 12.60 5.08
CA LYS A 76 22.12 13.78 5.29
C LYS A 76 20.64 13.47 5.09
N LYS A 77 20.30 12.52 4.22
CA LYS A 77 18.93 12.06 4.00
C LYS A 77 18.54 11.06 5.09
N THR A 78 19.40 10.09 5.38
CA THR A 78 19.22 9.11 6.46
C THR A 78 19.00 9.80 7.81
N ALA A 79 19.66 10.93 8.07
CA ALA A 79 19.49 11.73 9.29
C ALA A 79 18.05 12.27 9.46
N LYS A 80 17.31 12.43 8.37
CA LYS A 80 15.90 12.85 8.42
C LYS A 80 14.97 11.65 8.61
N MET A 81 15.18 10.62 7.79
CA MET A 81 14.35 9.42 7.76
C MET A 81 15.08 8.32 6.98
N PHE A 82 14.91 7.06 7.39
CA PHE A 82 15.32 5.93 6.55
C PHE A 82 14.50 5.89 5.27
N HIS A 83 15.18 5.76 4.15
CA HIS A 83 14.54 5.60 2.84
C HIS A 83 15.36 4.64 1.98
N ALA A 84 14.82 3.46 1.69
CA ALA A 84 15.59 2.35 1.10
C ALA A 84 16.28 2.69 -0.22
N THR A 85 15.74 3.62 -1.02
CA THR A 85 16.36 4.06 -2.28
C THR A 85 17.51 5.03 -2.05
N ASP A 86 17.42 5.88 -1.02
CA ASP A 86 18.39 6.93 -0.73
C ASP A 86 19.53 6.46 0.18
N ASP A 87 19.26 5.50 1.06
CA ASP A 87 20.24 4.98 2.02
C ASP A 87 21.34 4.17 1.31
N CYS A 88 22.58 4.23 1.84
CA CYS A 88 23.66 3.39 1.36
C CYS A 88 23.43 1.91 1.75
N GLN A 89 24.23 1.02 1.16
CA GLN A 89 24.06 -0.42 1.35
C GLN A 89 24.22 -0.83 2.82
N GLU A 90 25.17 -0.27 3.53
CA GLU A 90 25.48 -0.58 4.93
C GLU A 90 24.32 -0.16 5.85
N VAL A 91 23.74 1.00 5.60
CA VAL A 91 22.53 1.48 6.32
C VAL A 91 21.37 0.54 6.07
N ARG A 92 21.10 0.19 4.79
CA ARG A 92 20.04 -0.77 4.44
C ARG A 92 20.22 -2.10 5.15
N GLU A 93 21.45 -2.62 5.18
CA GLU A 93 21.73 -3.88 5.86
C GLU A 93 21.40 -3.81 7.35
N LYS A 94 21.80 -2.74 8.05
CA LYS A 94 21.47 -2.54 9.46
C LYS A 94 19.94 -2.48 9.68
N VAL A 95 19.22 -1.74 8.84
CA VAL A 95 17.75 -1.65 8.92
C VAL A 95 17.11 -3.03 8.70
N PHE A 96 17.51 -3.79 7.67
CA PHE A 96 16.94 -5.12 7.43
C PHE A 96 17.28 -6.12 8.54
N ARG A 97 18.46 -6.04 9.15
CA ARG A 97 18.83 -6.87 10.31
C ARG A 97 17.94 -6.55 11.53
N LEU A 98 17.57 -5.28 11.72
CA LEU A 98 16.62 -4.87 12.75
C LEU A 98 15.22 -5.39 12.43
N LEU A 99 14.72 -5.15 11.22
CA LEU A 99 13.40 -5.60 10.79
C LEU A 99 13.24 -7.12 10.89
N LYS A 100 14.28 -7.90 10.56
CA LYS A 100 14.28 -9.36 10.71
C LYS A 100 13.99 -9.82 12.14
N LYS A 101 14.31 -9.02 13.15
CA LYS A 101 14.11 -9.33 14.58
C LYS A 101 12.83 -8.74 15.14
N SER A 102 12.13 -7.92 14.35
CA SER A 102 10.92 -7.20 14.76
C SER A 102 9.66 -8.04 14.52
N ASP A 103 8.64 -7.84 15.37
CA ASP A 103 7.35 -8.53 15.24
C ASP A 103 6.41 -7.71 14.35
N PHE A 104 6.29 -8.12 13.09
CA PHE A 104 5.35 -7.57 12.14
C PHE A 104 4.98 -8.59 11.06
N THR A 105 3.90 -8.31 10.36
CA THR A 105 3.49 -9.02 9.14
C THR A 105 3.34 -8.01 8.02
N PHE A 106 3.75 -8.38 6.81
CA PHE A 106 3.64 -7.53 5.63
C PHE A 106 2.84 -8.22 4.53
N TYR A 107 1.90 -7.50 3.94
CA TYR A 107 1.07 -7.96 2.83
C TYR A 107 1.30 -7.04 1.64
N CYS A 108 1.38 -7.62 0.45
CA CYS A 108 1.64 -6.85 -0.76
C CYS A 108 0.80 -7.37 -1.94
N ILE A 109 0.23 -6.44 -2.68
CA ILE A 109 -0.39 -6.69 -3.98
C ILE A 109 0.57 -6.16 -5.05
N VAL A 110 0.91 -6.99 -6.01
CA VAL A 110 1.83 -6.65 -7.09
C VAL A 110 1.08 -6.61 -8.42
N ALA A 111 1.03 -5.45 -9.05
CA ALA A 111 0.56 -5.27 -10.42
C ALA A 111 1.77 -5.26 -11.37
N ARG A 112 1.97 -6.37 -12.10
CA ARG A 112 2.96 -6.41 -13.19
C ARG A 112 2.38 -5.73 -14.42
N LYS A 113 3.06 -4.71 -14.93
CA LYS A 113 2.65 -3.94 -16.10
C LYS A 113 3.09 -4.67 -17.36
N LYS A 114 2.25 -5.58 -17.85
CA LYS A 114 2.47 -6.30 -19.10
C LYS A 114 1.84 -5.51 -20.24
N GLU A 115 2.62 -5.15 -21.25
CA GLU A 115 2.21 -4.28 -22.34
C GLU A 115 1.00 -4.81 -23.12
N ASP A 116 0.95 -6.11 -23.37
CA ASP A 116 -0.14 -6.79 -24.07
C ASP A 116 -1.51 -6.63 -23.38
N LEU A 117 -1.53 -6.45 -22.06
CA LEU A 117 -2.74 -6.23 -21.28
C LEU A 117 -3.28 -4.79 -21.39
N PHE A 118 -2.44 -3.81 -21.80
CA PHE A 118 -2.79 -2.39 -21.78
C PHE A 118 -2.97 -1.76 -23.18
N ARG A 119 -2.80 -2.52 -24.24
CA ARG A 119 -2.97 -2.01 -25.63
C ARG A 119 -4.42 -1.74 -26.03
N LYS A 120 -5.40 -2.26 -25.28
CA LYS A 120 -6.82 -2.12 -25.60
C LYS A 120 -7.46 -0.96 -24.81
N LYS A 121 -7.56 0.22 -25.41
CA LYS A 121 -8.20 1.41 -24.83
C LYS A 121 -9.62 1.16 -24.29
N PHE A 122 -10.36 0.21 -24.85
CA PHE A 122 -11.73 -0.08 -24.44
C PHE A 122 -11.83 -0.73 -23.06
N ASP A 123 -10.90 -1.63 -22.74
CA ASP A 123 -10.91 -2.38 -21.47
C ASP A 123 -10.61 -1.45 -20.28
N VAL A 124 -9.76 -0.45 -20.49
CA VAL A 124 -9.41 0.55 -19.46
C VAL A 124 -10.60 1.46 -19.14
N GLN A 125 -11.39 1.86 -20.14
CA GLN A 125 -12.58 2.69 -19.92
C GLN A 125 -13.64 1.96 -19.07
N ALA A 126 -13.87 0.68 -19.34
CA ALA A 126 -14.79 -0.11 -18.53
C ALA A 126 -14.34 -0.21 -17.09
N ALA A 127 -13.05 -0.45 -16.86
CA ALA A 127 -12.47 -0.50 -15.50
C ALA A 127 -12.60 0.86 -14.78
N ASP A 128 -12.36 1.96 -15.48
CA ASP A 128 -12.52 3.32 -14.95
C ASP A 128 -13.96 3.57 -14.46
N TYR A 129 -14.96 3.23 -15.26
CA TYR A 129 -16.36 3.35 -14.87
C TYR A 129 -16.70 2.49 -13.64
N VAL A 130 -16.21 1.26 -13.57
CA VAL A 130 -16.44 0.38 -12.41
C VAL A 130 -15.77 0.93 -11.16
N LEU A 131 -14.53 1.34 -11.24
CA LEU A 131 -13.80 1.94 -10.11
C LEU A 131 -14.48 3.24 -9.65
N TRP A 132 -14.92 4.07 -10.57
CA TRP A 132 -15.64 5.30 -10.26
C TRP A 132 -16.95 5.03 -9.49
N THR A 133 -17.70 3.97 -9.83
CA THR A 133 -18.91 3.63 -9.09
C THR A 133 -18.63 3.23 -7.64
N ILE A 134 -17.56 2.48 -7.42
CA ILE A 134 -17.11 2.07 -6.08
C ILE A 134 -16.64 3.30 -5.30
N GLN A 135 -15.82 4.15 -5.91
CA GLN A 135 -15.36 5.39 -5.30
C GLN A 135 -16.53 6.29 -4.86
N ARG A 136 -17.55 6.47 -5.71
CA ARG A 136 -18.73 7.26 -5.35
C ARG A 136 -19.52 6.67 -4.19
N ALA A 137 -19.63 5.35 -4.13
CA ALA A 137 -20.26 4.67 -3.00
C ALA A 137 -19.55 5.01 -1.69
N TYR A 138 -18.21 4.95 -1.67
CA TYR A 138 -17.42 5.27 -0.49
C TYR A 138 -17.39 6.76 -0.15
N GLN A 139 -17.14 7.63 -1.11
CA GLN A 139 -16.92 9.06 -0.85
C GLN A 139 -18.22 9.83 -0.65
N ASN A 140 -19.30 9.45 -1.34
CA ASN A 140 -20.52 10.23 -1.38
C ASN A 140 -21.76 9.48 -0.85
N GLY A 141 -21.62 8.21 -0.47
CA GLY A 141 -22.74 7.34 -0.13
C GLY A 141 -23.69 7.10 -1.32
N ASP A 142 -23.20 7.33 -2.55
CA ASP A 142 -24.00 7.22 -3.77
C ASP A 142 -23.86 5.83 -4.39
N PHE A 143 -24.79 4.96 -4.05
CA PHE A 143 -24.85 3.58 -4.52
C PHE A 143 -25.60 3.37 -5.82
N ARG A 144 -26.17 4.41 -6.45
CA ARG A 144 -27.02 4.28 -7.65
C ARG A 144 -26.31 3.49 -8.74
N TYR A 145 -25.11 3.90 -9.11
CA TYR A 145 -24.34 3.29 -10.19
C TYR A 145 -23.76 1.93 -9.79
N TYR A 146 -23.27 1.80 -8.56
CA TYR A 146 -22.82 0.53 -8.01
C TYR A 146 -23.91 -0.54 -8.11
N ASN A 147 -25.15 -0.19 -7.75
CA ASN A 147 -26.29 -1.11 -7.79
C ASN A 147 -26.60 -1.65 -9.18
N TYR A 148 -26.26 -0.94 -10.26
CA TYR A 148 -26.42 -1.44 -11.63
C TYR A 148 -25.46 -2.58 -11.98
N ILE A 149 -24.26 -2.60 -11.38
CA ILE A 149 -23.18 -3.49 -11.80
C ILE A 149 -22.68 -4.41 -10.70
N LYS A 150 -23.20 -4.31 -9.46
CA LYS A 150 -22.72 -5.08 -8.30
C LYS A 150 -22.62 -6.59 -8.54
N GLU A 151 -23.51 -7.15 -9.36
CA GLU A 151 -23.50 -8.58 -9.74
C GLU A 151 -22.29 -8.96 -10.62
N LYS A 152 -21.61 -7.97 -11.22
CA LYS A 152 -20.40 -8.16 -12.03
C LYS A 152 -19.12 -7.92 -11.23
N ILE A 153 -19.22 -7.36 -10.04
CA ILE A 153 -18.08 -7.06 -9.17
C ILE A 153 -17.79 -8.31 -8.33
N ALA A 154 -16.78 -9.05 -8.73
CA ALA A 154 -16.42 -10.30 -8.08
C ALA A 154 -15.98 -10.11 -6.63
N LEU A 155 -15.26 -9.01 -6.35
CA LEU A 155 -14.70 -8.72 -5.04
C LEU A 155 -14.35 -7.24 -4.88
N VAL A 156 -14.79 -6.64 -3.77
CA VAL A 156 -14.19 -5.44 -3.18
C VAL A 156 -13.69 -5.84 -1.80
N HIS A 157 -12.41 -5.64 -1.53
CA HIS A 157 -11.83 -5.83 -0.22
C HIS A 157 -11.47 -4.47 0.36
N ASP A 158 -12.22 -4.08 1.39
CA ASP A 158 -11.92 -2.89 2.17
C ASP A 158 -10.95 -3.26 3.29
N ILE A 159 -9.71 -2.85 3.12
CA ILE A 159 -8.62 -3.18 4.05
C ILE A 159 -8.71 -2.40 5.37
N PHE A 160 -9.52 -1.35 5.43
CA PHE A 160 -9.79 -0.59 6.64
C PHE A 160 -11.11 -1.00 7.32
N ASP A 161 -11.90 -1.87 6.70
CA ASP A 161 -13.03 -2.50 7.37
C ASP A 161 -12.52 -3.58 8.31
N PHE A 162 -12.43 -3.25 9.59
CA PHE A 162 -11.94 -4.12 10.66
C PHE A 162 -12.92 -5.24 11.06
N VAL A 163 -14.00 -5.42 10.32
CA VAL A 163 -14.89 -6.56 10.50
C VAL A 163 -14.16 -7.82 10.06
N LYS A 164 -14.18 -8.87 10.89
CA LYS A 164 -13.49 -10.14 10.62
C LYS A 164 -13.82 -10.71 9.25
N TYR A 165 -12.78 -11.19 8.54
CA TYR A 165 -12.92 -12.05 7.37
C TYR A 165 -13.99 -13.15 7.61
N PRO A 166 -14.90 -13.44 6.69
CA PRO A 166 -15.01 -12.87 5.33
C PRO A 166 -15.96 -11.66 5.21
N LYS A 167 -16.40 -11.04 6.30
CA LYS A 167 -17.42 -9.97 6.28
C LYS A 167 -16.92 -8.65 5.65
N ASN A 168 -15.60 -8.42 5.64
CA ASN A 168 -14.94 -7.30 4.96
C ASN A 168 -14.64 -7.55 3.48
N TYR A 169 -15.12 -8.69 2.95
CA TYR A 169 -15.05 -9.02 1.53
C TYR A 169 -16.43 -8.84 0.93
N TYR A 170 -16.59 -7.82 0.08
CA TYR A 170 -17.83 -7.53 -0.60
C TYR A 170 -17.86 -8.22 -1.95
N THR A 171 -18.84 -9.07 -2.15
CA THR A 171 -19.04 -9.94 -3.31
C THR A 171 -20.50 -9.85 -3.76
N PRO A 172 -20.90 -10.42 -4.90
CA PRO A 172 -22.32 -10.49 -5.27
C PRO A 172 -23.21 -11.12 -4.20
N LYS A 173 -22.69 -12.08 -3.39
CA LYS A 173 -23.42 -12.71 -2.29
C LYS A 173 -23.40 -11.91 -0.98
N ASN A 174 -22.47 -10.98 -0.83
CA ASN A 174 -22.36 -10.07 0.29
C ASN A 174 -22.02 -8.66 -0.26
N PRO A 175 -22.96 -7.97 -0.91
CA PRO A 175 -22.68 -6.71 -1.59
C PRO A 175 -22.33 -5.59 -0.60
N LEU A 176 -21.55 -4.63 -1.09
CA LEU A 176 -21.30 -3.38 -0.41
C LEU A 176 -22.62 -2.62 -0.22
N GLU A 177 -22.87 -2.10 0.98
CA GLU A 177 -24.09 -1.38 1.34
C GLU A 177 -23.74 -0.16 2.20
N ALA A 178 -24.54 0.89 2.11
CA ALA A 178 -24.29 2.14 2.86
C ALA A 178 -24.12 1.95 4.37
N LYS A 179 -24.86 1.01 4.97
CA LYS A 179 -24.75 0.68 6.42
C LYS A 179 -23.45 -0.04 6.80
N LYS A 180 -22.67 -0.50 5.82
CA LYS A 180 -21.41 -1.23 6.01
C LYS A 180 -20.18 -0.35 5.81
N ILE A 181 -20.39 0.87 5.34
CA ILE A 181 -19.31 1.85 5.11
C ILE A 181 -19.49 2.96 6.12
N ASP A 182 -18.49 3.18 6.96
CA ASP A 182 -18.41 4.42 7.71
C ASP A 182 -18.10 5.55 6.71
N PRO A 183 -18.90 6.61 6.67
CA PRO A 183 -18.62 7.73 5.76
C PRO A 183 -17.28 8.35 6.11
N VAL A 184 -16.41 8.46 5.10
CA VAL A 184 -15.10 9.11 5.20
C VAL A 184 -15.27 10.62 5.23
#